data_8be3e3d036cb9713a5d8be32b7394baf
#
_entry.id   8be3e3d036cb9713a5d8be32b7394baf
#
_cell.length_a   1.000
_cell.length_b   1.000
_cell.length_c   1.000
_cell.angle_alpha   90.00
_cell.angle_beta   90.00
_cell.angle_gamma   90.00
#
_symmetry.space_group_name_H-M   'P 1'
#
loop_
_entity.id
_entity.type
_entity.pdbx_description
1 polymer ?
#
loop_
_entity_poly.entity_id
_entity_poly.type
_entity_poly.pdbx_seq_one_letter_code
_entity_poly.pdbx_strand_id
1 'polypeptide(L)'
;MSLVETDWLEKNISSVKIIDCSWHMPQTKRSGLEEYKNQHIPNSIFFDLDANSKKEINLPHMLVDQNEWGQIISKMGIDNEDEIVIYDNSDVISSCRCWFNFIYFGHNPKLVHVLNGGLKKWIKENKEVTNDVTNIKTTDYKSFEKKELVKNKEQVDLNIEEQYFKVIDARSKERFDGKVPEPRKGLRSGSIKDSFCIPFGL
;
A
#
# COMPACT_ATOMS: atom_id res chain seq x y z
N MET A 1 3.15 -11.42 -12.15
CA MET A 1 4.25 -11.21 -11.18
C MET A 1 3.92 -9.93 -10.43
N SER A 2 3.99 -9.91 -9.08
CA SER A 2 3.58 -8.71 -8.31
C SER A 2 4.63 -7.58 -8.30
N LEU A 3 5.86 -7.83 -8.74
CA LEU A 3 6.91 -6.83 -8.88
C LEU A 3 7.25 -6.62 -10.36
N VAL A 4 7.50 -5.36 -10.74
CA VAL A 4 7.99 -4.97 -12.06
C VAL A 4 9.24 -4.09 -11.91
N GLU A 5 10.15 -4.19 -12.88
CA GLU A 5 11.38 -3.40 -12.90
C GLU A 5 11.15 -2.02 -13.54
N THR A 6 12.00 -1.08 -13.19
CA THR A 6 11.96 0.30 -13.72
C THR A 6 12.03 0.34 -15.25
N ASP A 7 12.87 -0.50 -15.87
CA ASP A 7 12.97 -0.59 -17.33
C ASP A 7 11.69 -1.13 -17.99
N TRP A 8 10.98 -2.02 -17.30
CA TRP A 8 9.69 -2.49 -17.78
C TRP A 8 8.65 -1.37 -17.74
N LEU A 9 8.58 -0.63 -16.59
CA LEU A 9 7.66 0.49 -16.47
C LEU A 9 7.94 1.59 -17.50
N GLU A 10 9.19 1.95 -17.72
CA GLU A 10 9.57 2.97 -18.71
C GLU A 10 9.07 2.63 -20.12
N LYS A 11 9.19 1.35 -20.52
CA LYS A 11 8.70 0.87 -21.82
C LYS A 11 7.18 0.85 -21.92
N ASN A 12 6.47 0.74 -20.80
CA ASN A 12 5.01 0.63 -20.74
C ASN A 12 4.32 1.86 -20.17
N ILE A 13 5.03 2.96 -19.97
CA ILE A 13 4.59 4.16 -19.24
C ILE A 13 3.28 4.79 -19.78
N SER A 14 2.98 4.58 -21.07
CA SER A 14 1.76 5.09 -21.72
C SER A 14 0.60 4.10 -21.75
N SER A 15 0.82 2.84 -21.35
CA SER A 15 -0.17 1.76 -21.44
C SER A 15 -0.67 1.28 -20.08
N VAL A 16 -0.06 1.75 -18.97
CA VAL A 16 -0.42 1.36 -17.62
C VAL A 16 -0.89 2.55 -16.81
N LYS A 17 -1.66 2.31 -15.75
CA LYS A 17 -1.98 3.30 -14.72
C LYS A 17 -0.88 3.30 -13.67
N ILE A 18 -0.34 4.46 -13.37
CA ILE A 18 0.78 4.61 -12.42
C ILE A 18 0.28 5.34 -11.18
N ILE A 19 0.54 4.79 -10.01
CA ILE A 19 0.07 5.35 -8.74
C ILE A 19 1.27 5.64 -7.84
N ASP A 20 1.39 6.89 -7.40
CA ASP A 20 2.25 7.26 -6.27
C ASP A 20 1.46 7.09 -4.98
N CYS A 21 1.88 6.15 -4.13
CA CYS A 21 1.30 5.94 -2.81
C CYS A 21 2.31 6.28 -1.70
N SER A 22 3.08 7.35 -1.87
CA SER A 22 4.07 7.79 -0.90
C SER A 22 3.41 8.25 0.39
N TRP A 23 3.68 7.54 1.47
CA TRP A 23 3.25 7.89 2.82
C TRP A 23 4.45 7.87 3.76
N HIS A 24 4.52 8.82 4.67
CA HIS A 24 5.64 8.96 5.61
C HIS A 24 5.18 8.92 7.04
N MET A 25 6.01 8.34 7.91
CA MET A 25 5.77 8.37 9.34
C MET A 25 5.74 9.82 9.85
N PRO A 26 4.78 10.20 10.71
CA PRO A 26 4.61 11.59 11.17
C PRO A 26 5.87 12.26 11.75
N GLN A 27 6.74 11.47 12.38
CA GLN A 27 8.00 11.97 12.95
C GLN A 27 9.02 12.43 11.90
N THR A 28 8.90 12.01 10.65
CA THR A 28 9.80 12.45 9.57
C THR A 28 9.50 13.86 9.08
N LYS A 29 8.30 14.37 9.37
CA LYS A 29 7.78 15.67 8.88
C LYS A 29 7.81 15.80 7.35
N ARG A 30 7.81 14.68 6.64
CA ARG A 30 7.70 14.62 5.18
C ARG A 30 6.23 14.53 4.79
N SER A 31 5.91 15.02 3.58
CA SER A 31 4.59 14.92 2.97
C SER A 31 4.70 14.25 1.60
N GLY A 32 4.09 13.08 1.44
CA GLY A 32 4.08 12.37 0.16
C GLY A 32 3.43 13.20 -0.95
N LEU A 33 2.35 13.92 -0.63
CA LEU A 33 1.67 14.80 -1.59
C LEU A 33 2.55 15.95 -2.06
N GLU A 34 3.28 16.62 -1.16
CA GLU A 34 4.17 17.72 -1.55
C GLU A 34 5.38 17.20 -2.33
N GLU A 35 5.91 16.03 -1.99
CA GLU A 35 6.98 15.40 -2.76
C GLU A 35 6.48 15.03 -4.16
N TYR A 36 5.29 14.44 -4.29
CA TYR A 36 4.65 14.16 -5.57
C TYR A 36 4.46 15.42 -6.43
N LYS A 37 3.97 16.53 -5.86
CA LYS A 37 3.82 17.80 -6.59
C LYS A 37 5.14 18.37 -7.09
N ASN A 38 6.22 18.12 -6.36
CA ASN A 38 7.54 18.58 -6.77
C ASN A 38 8.16 17.70 -7.84
N GLN A 39 7.99 16.37 -7.71
CA GLN A 39 8.63 15.42 -8.61
C GLN A 39 7.97 14.02 -8.51
N HIS A 40 7.55 13.48 -9.64
CA HIS A 40 6.96 12.15 -9.74
C HIS A 40 7.25 11.48 -11.10
N ILE A 41 6.96 10.19 -11.22
CA ILE A 41 7.04 9.44 -12.49
C ILE A 41 5.96 9.98 -13.44
N PRO A 42 6.26 10.29 -14.72
CA PRO A 42 5.27 10.79 -15.68
C PRO A 42 4.01 9.94 -15.73
N ASN A 43 2.86 10.57 -15.93
CA ASN A 43 1.52 9.96 -15.95
C ASN A 43 1.06 9.35 -14.61
N SER A 44 1.80 9.50 -13.52
CA SER A 44 1.34 8.99 -12.22
C SER A 44 0.23 9.84 -11.60
N ILE A 45 -0.53 9.22 -10.72
CA ILE A 45 -1.63 9.81 -9.96
C ILE A 45 -1.34 9.56 -8.48
N PHE A 46 -1.49 10.60 -7.65
CA PHE A 46 -1.26 10.46 -6.22
C PHE A 46 -2.43 9.77 -5.51
N PHE A 47 -2.13 8.74 -4.73
CA PHE A 47 -3.08 8.09 -3.82
C PHE A 47 -2.76 8.46 -2.38
N ASP A 48 -3.59 9.30 -1.79
CA ASP A 48 -3.47 9.67 -0.38
C ASP A 48 -3.98 8.54 0.53
N LEU A 49 -3.05 7.82 1.15
CA LEU A 49 -3.37 6.69 2.02
C LEU A 49 -4.18 7.11 3.26
N ASP A 50 -3.88 8.27 3.84
CA ASP A 50 -4.61 8.78 4.99
C ASP A 50 -6.01 9.25 4.59
N ALA A 51 -6.14 10.01 3.52
CA ALA A 51 -7.43 10.51 3.04
C ALA A 51 -8.38 9.39 2.62
N ASN A 52 -7.84 8.35 2.00
CA ASN A 52 -8.58 7.20 1.45
C ASN A 52 -8.68 6.01 2.42
N SER A 53 -8.59 6.26 3.71
CA SER A 53 -8.79 5.28 4.78
C SER A 53 -10.02 5.62 5.61
N LYS A 54 -10.63 4.62 6.23
CA LYS A 54 -11.84 4.76 7.05
C LYS A 54 -11.63 5.72 8.22
N LYS A 55 -12.53 6.70 8.40
CA LYS A 55 -12.39 7.79 9.37
C LYS A 55 -13.04 7.51 10.73
N GLU A 56 -14.07 6.69 10.77
CA GLU A 56 -14.90 6.47 11.98
C GLU A 56 -14.21 5.59 13.03
N ILE A 57 -13.05 5.02 12.71
CA ILE A 57 -12.31 4.11 13.59
C ILE A 57 -11.02 4.78 14.00
N ASN A 58 -10.73 4.81 15.31
CA ASN A 58 -9.49 5.36 15.85
C ASN A 58 -8.28 4.40 15.65
N LEU A 59 -8.17 3.84 14.46
CA LEU A 59 -7.05 3.01 13.99
C LEU A 59 -6.61 3.55 12.63
N PRO A 60 -5.30 3.68 12.38
CA PRO A 60 -4.81 4.21 11.12
C PRO A 60 -5.02 3.22 9.98
N HIS A 61 -5.24 3.75 8.79
CA HIS A 61 -5.24 3.02 7.51
C HIS A 61 -6.22 1.84 7.46
N MET A 62 -7.36 1.94 8.16
CA MET A 62 -8.41 0.93 8.04
C MET A 62 -9.06 0.99 6.66
N LEU A 63 -9.41 -0.18 6.13
CA LEU A 63 -10.05 -0.29 4.83
C LEU A 63 -11.40 0.43 4.85
N VAL A 64 -11.68 1.21 3.80
CA VAL A 64 -13.00 1.80 3.53
C VAL A 64 -14.00 0.71 3.16
N ASP A 65 -15.26 1.05 2.95
CA ASP A 65 -16.21 0.09 2.40
C ASP A 65 -16.08 -0.05 0.87
N GLN A 66 -16.71 -1.08 0.34
CA GLN A 66 -16.70 -1.43 -1.08
C GLN A 66 -17.13 -0.26 -1.97
N ASN A 67 -18.20 0.43 -1.63
CA ASN A 67 -18.74 1.51 -2.47
C ASN A 67 -17.80 2.74 -2.47
N GLU A 68 -17.29 3.08 -1.30
CA GLU A 68 -16.34 4.18 -1.13
C GLU A 68 -15.06 3.91 -1.93
N TRP A 69 -14.51 2.67 -1.87
CA TRP A 69 -13.36 2.29 -2.68
C TRP A 69 -13.63 2.45 -4.17
N GLY A 70 -14.77 1.95 -4.66
CA GLY A 70 -15.17 2.09 -6.06
C GLY A 70 -15.21 3.56 -6.51
N GLN A 71 -15.75 4.45 -5.68
CA GLN A 71 -15.80 5.88 -5.96
C GLN A 71 -14.41 6.53 -5.98
N ILE A 72 -13.52 6.17 -5.05
CA ILE A 72 -12.15 6.66 -5.00
C ILE A 72 -11.41 6.31 -6.29
N ILE A 73 -11.43 5.04 -6.67
CA ILE A 73 -10.70 4.52 -7.83
C ILE A 73 -11.29 5.04 -9.15
N SER A 74 -12.63 5.16 -9.23
CA SER A 74 -13.29 5.80 -10.38
C SER A 74 -12.84 7.25 -10.58
N LYS A 75 -12.74 8.04 -9.51
CA LYS A 75 -12.23 9.42 -9.56
C LYS A 75 -10.76 9.51 -9.97
N MET A 76 -9.98 8.48 -9.70
CA MET A 76 -8.59 8.35 -10.16
C MET A 76 -8.48 7.93 -11.64
N GLY A 77 -9.60 7.69 -12.32
CA GLY A 77 -9.61 7.33 -13.73
C GLY A 77 -9.06 5.93 -14.02
N ILE A 78 -9.21 5.03 -13.06
CA ILE A 78 -8.79 3.63 -13.18
C ILE A 78 -10.01 2.77 -13.47
N ASP A 79 -9.90 1.85 -14.42
CA ASP A 79 -10.91 0.86 -14.77
C ASP A 79 -10.52 -0.52 -14.27
N ASN A 80 -11.48 -1.46 -14.24
CA ASN A 80 -11.26 -2.82 -13.74
C ASN A 80 -10.27 -3.64 -14.59
N GLU A 81 -10.10 -3.30 -15.85
CA GLU A 81 -9.19 -3.98 -16.79
C GLU A 81 -7.82 -3.27 -16.94
N ASP A 82 -7.62 -2.15 -16.26
CA ASP A 82 -6.35 -1.42 -16.32
C ASP A 82 -5.22 -2.23 -15.66
N GLU A 83 -4.06 -2.23 -16.28
CA GLU A 83 -2.81 -2.67 -15.65
C GLU A 83 -2.25 -1.53 -14.81
N ILE A 84 -1.95 -1.82 -13.53
CA ILE A 84 -1.61 -0.83 -12.51
C ILE A 84 -0.21 -1.07 -12.00
N VAL A 85 0.61 -0.02 -11.95
CA VAL A 85 1.91 -0.03 -11.28
C VAL A 85 1.89 0.96 -10.13
N ILE A 86 2.18 0.49 -8.93
CA ILE A 86 2.17 1.29 -7.71
C ILE A 86 3.61 1.47 -7.24
N TYR A 87 3.98 2.70 -6.94
CA TYR A 87 5.29 3.00 -6.35
C TYR A 87 5.16 3.91 -5.14
N ASP A 88 6.24 4.09 -4.43
CA ASP A 88 6.38 5.08 -3.36
C ASP A 88 7.80 5.64 -3.29
N ASN A 89 7.94 6.70 -2.48
CA ASN A 89 9.20 7.28 -2.02
C ASN A 89 9.36 7.13 -0.49
N SER A 90 8.67 6.15 0.07
CA SER A 90 8.55 5.93 1.51
C SER A 90 9.68 5.05 2.06
N ASP A 91 9.98 5.22 3.34
CA ASP A 91 10.88 4.32 4.07
C ASP A 91 10.12 3.13 4.71
N VAL A 92 8.79 3.09 4.57
CA VAL A 92 7.91 2.03 5.12
C VAL A 92 7.20 1.21 4.03
N ILE A 93 7.62 1.37 2.77
CA ILE A 93 7.10 0.64 1.60
C ILE A 93 5.57 0.71 1.53
N SER A 94 5.03 1.94 1.52
CA SER A 94 3.59 2.19 1.53
C SER A 94 2.87 1.71 0.26
N SER A 95 3.58 1.56 -0.86
CA SER A 95 3.08 0.96 -2.10
C SER A 95 2.50 -0.44 -1.90
N CYS A 96 3.08 -1.26 -1.00
CA CYS A 96 2.55 -2.57 -0.67
C CYS A 96 1.16 -2.51 -0.01
N ARG A 97 0.87 -1.45 0.76
CA ARG A 97 -0.47 -1.25 1.34
C ARG A 97 -1.49 -0.90 0.25
N CYS A 98 -1.14 -0.03 -0.68
CA CYS A 98 -2.01 0.31 -1.80
C CYS A 98 -2.25 -0.92 -2.70
N TRP A 99 -1.21 -1.69 -3.01
CA TRP A 99 -1.31 -2.98 -3.72
C TRP A 99 -2.31 -3.92 -3.04
N PHE A 100 -2.19 -4.12 -1.73
CA PHE A 100 -3.12 -4.96 -0.97
C PHE A 100 -4.57 -4.46 -1.07
N ASN A 101 -4.80 -3.14 -1.01
CA ASN A 101 -6.14 -2.57 -1.17
C ASN A 101 -6.77 -2.97 -2.52
N PHE A 102 -6.04 -2.85 -3.63
CA PHE A 102 -6.54 -3.29 -4.93
C PHE A 102 -6.88 -4.78 -4.95
N ILE A 103 -6.03 -5.63 -4.37
CA ILE A 103 -6.29 -7.08 -4.29
C ILE A 103 -7.52 -7.38 -3.44
N TYR A 104 -7.64 -6.73 -2.28
CA TYR A 104 -8.77 -6.90 -1.37
C TYR A 104 -10.10 -6.48 -2.01
N PHE A 105 -10.10 -5.37 -2.75
CA PHE A 105 -11.29 -4.87 -3.45
C PHE A 105 -11.52 -5.47 -4.83
N GLY A 106 -10.87 -6.58 -5.13
CA GLY A 106 -11.22 -7.46 -6.24
C GLY A 106 -10.59 -7.16 -7.58
N HIS A 107 -9.67 -6.19 -7.67
CA HIS A 107 -8.91 -6.01 -8.90
C HIS A 107 -8.16 -7.30 -9.26
N ASN A 108 -7.98 -7.56 -10.55
CA ASN A 108 -7.26 -8.76 -11.01
C ASN A 108 -5.81 -8.75 -10.50
N PRO A 109 -5.39 -9.72 -9.67
CA PRO A 109 -4.02 -9.73 -9.11
C PRO A 109 -2.90 -9.80 -10.15
N LYS A 110 -3.22 -10.22 -11.38
CA LYS A 110 -2.25 -10.26 -12.49
C LYS A 110 -1.98 -8.91 -13.10
N LEU A 111 -2.86 -7.94 -12.85
CA LEU A 111 -2.81 -6.57 -13.38
C LEU A 111 -2.36 -5.53 -12.34
N VAL A 112 -1.99 -5.95 -11.12
CA VAL A 112 -1.54 -5.01 -10.08
C VAL A 112 -0.11 -5.34 -9.68
N HIS A 113 0.76 -4.36 -9.83
CA HIS A 113 2.21 -4.49 -9.61
C HIS A 113 2.73 -3.42 -8.66
N VAL A 114 3.83 -3.74 -7.99
CA VAL A 114 4.65 -2.79 -7.23
C VAL A 114 5.95 -2.56 -8.01
N LEU A 115 6.35 -1.31 -8.14
CA LEU A 115 7.62 -0.94 -8.79
C LEU A 115 8.80 -1.29 -7.87
N ASN A 116 9.67 -2.18 -8.32
CA ASN A 116 10.85 -2.58 -7.57
C ASN A 116 11.81 -1.40 -7.36
N GLY A 117 12.03 -1.03 -6.09
CA GLY A 117 12.88 0.09 -5.68
C GLY A 117 12.22 1.48 -5.73
N GLY A 118 10.94 1.57 -6.16
CA GLY A 118 10.14 2.79 -6.12
C GLY A 118 10.75 3.99 -6.84
N LEU A 119 10.37 5.20 -6.40
CA LEU A 119 10.88 6.45 -6.99
C LEU A 119 12.40 6.62 -6.79
N LYS A 120 12.94 6.14 -5.68
CA LYS A 120 14.38 6.25 -5.39
C LYS A 120 15.23 5.55 -6.45
N LYS A 121 14.86 4.32 -6.83
CA LYS A 121 15.55 3.56 -7.89
C LYS A 121 15.35 4.22 -9.25
N TRP A 122 14.13 4.66 -9.58
CA TRP A 122 13.80 5.34 -10.81
C TRP A 122 14.72 6.56 -11.07
N ILE A 123 14.86 7.43 -10.06
CA ILE A 123 15.72 8.61 -10.12
C ILE A 123 17.21 8.21 -10.22
N LYS A 124 17.66 7.22 -9.43
CA LYS A 124 19.03 6.73 -9.44
C LYS A 124 19.46 6.21 -10.82
N GLU A 125 18.51 5.68 -11.59
CA GLU A 125 18.71 5.19 -12.95
C GLU A 125 18.58 6.30 -14.01
N ASN A 126 18.46 7.58 -13.60
CA ASN A 126 18.33 8.77 -14.45
C ASN A 126 17.11 8.71 -15.38
N LYS A 127 16.02 8.07 -14.96
CA LYS A 127 14.77 8.02 -15.71
C LYS A 127 13.99 9.31 -15.54
N GLU A 128 13.13 9.61 -16.52
CA GLU A 128 12.36 10.86 -16.58
C GLU A 128 11.44 11.03 -15.37
N VAL A 129 11.41 12.25 -14.84
CA VAL A 129 10.49 12.68 -13.79
C VAL A 129 9.86 14.02 -14.20
N THR A 130 8.67 14.29 -13.68
CA THR A 130 7.91 15.50 -13.98
C THR A 130 7.24 16.06 -12.73
N ASN A 131 6.71 17.26 -12.82
CA ASN A 131 5.73 17.84 -11.90
C ASN A 131 4.42 18.21 -12.60
N ASP A 132 4.22 17.75 -13.82
CA ASP A 132 3.02 18.00 -14.62
C ASP A 132 1.82 17.23 -14.05
N VAL A 133 0.69 17.91 -13.92
CA VAL A 133 -0.54 17.29 -13.43
C VAL A 133 -1.10 16.31 -14.47
N THR A 134 -1.24 15.05 -14.07
CA THR A 134 -1.86 14.02 -14.92
C THR A 134 -3.34 14.32 -15.16
N ASN A 135 -3.77 14.35 -16.42
CA ASN A 135 -5.18 14.56 -16.77
C ASN A 135 -5.97 13.28 -16.52
N ILE A 136 -6.97 13.36 -15.63
CA ILE A 136 -7.78 12.22 -15.19
C ILE A 136 -9.18 12.32 -15.80
N LYS A 137 -9.60 11.27 -16.48
CA LYS A 137 -10.98 11.07 -16.89
C LYS A 137 -11.62 10.02 -15.97
N THR A 138 -12.67 10.40 -15.24
CA THR A 138 -13.40 9.51 -14.34
C THR A 138 -13.92 8.25 -15.07
N THR A 139 -13.85 7.12 -14.40
CA THR A 139 -14.33 5.81 -14.87
C THR A 139 -15.51 5.31 -14.04
N ASP A 140 -15.92 4.06 -14.21
CA ASP A 140 -16.95 3.38 -13.41
C ASP A 140 -16.39 2.07 -12.82
N TYR A 141 -15.41 2.21 -11.92
CA TYR A 141 -14.74 1.08 -11.29
C TYR A 141 -15.68 0.31 -10.37
N LYS A 142 -15.75 -1.00 -10.57
CA LYS A 142 -16.57 -1.91 -9.74
C LYS A 142 -15.66 -2.64 -8.75
N SER A 143 -15.86 -2.40 -7.48
CA SER A 143 -15.13 -3.06 -6.40
C SER A 143 -15.91 -4.24 -5.82
N PHE A 144 -15.16 -5.20 -5.31
CA PHE A 144 -15.71 -6.39 -4.67
C PHE A 144 -14.79 -6.84 -3.52
N GLU A 145 -15.29 -6.81 -2.28
CA GLU A 145 -14.50 -7.18 -1.10
C GLU A 145 -14.20 -8.67 -1.02
N LYS A 146 -12.93 -9.02 -0.92
CA LYS A 146 -12.43 -10.36 -0.61
C LYS A 146 -12.20 -10.50 0.90
N LYS A 147 -13.29 -10.64 1.66
CA LYS A 147 -13.29 -10.65 3.13
C LYS A 147 -12.40 -11.73 3.74
N GLU A 148 -12.19 -12.82 3.03
CA GLU A 148 -11.31 -13.92 3.45
C GLU A 148 -9.83 -13.50 3.60
N LEU A 149 -9.40 -12.42 2.94
CA LEU A 149 -8.03 -11.88 3.02
C LEU A 149 -7.76 -11.09 4.30
N VAL A 150 -8.80 -10.77 5.08
CA VAL A 150 -8.66 -10.02 6.34
C VAL A 150 -9.16 -10.87 7.50
N LYS A 151 -8.41 -10.86 8.60
CA LYS A 151 -8.79 -11.51 9.84
C LYS A 151 -9.05 -10.45 10.92
N ASN A 152 -10.16 -10.58 11.62
CA ASN A 152 -10.46 -9.73 12.78
C ASN A 152 -9.79 -10.28 14.05
N LYS A 153 -9.89 -9.53 15.14
CA LYS A 153 -9.28 -9.88 16.42
C LYS A 153 -9.78 -11.23 16.93
N GLU A 154 -11.07 -11.48 16.88
CA GLU A 154 -11.72 -12.70 17.37
C GLU A 154 -11.23 -13.94 16.60
N GLN A 155 -11.03 -13.81 15.28
CA GLN A 155 -10.47 -14.90 14.46
C GLN A 155 -9.00 -15.17 14.78
N VAL A 156 -8.22 -14.11 15.09
CA VAL A 156 -6.82 -14.28 15.51
C VAL A 156 -6.74 -14.89 16.91
N ASP A 157 -7.60 -14.46 17.85
CA ASP A 157 -7.66 -15.03 19.19
C ASP A 157 -8.01 -16.52 19.14
N LEU A 158 -9.02 -16.92 18.35
CA LEU A 158 -9.38 -18.33 18.16
C LEU A 158 -8.23 -19.14 17.53
N ASN A 159 -7.49 -18.53 16.60
CA ASN A 159 -6.38 -19.21 15.93
C ASN A 159 -5.19 -19.52 16.85
N ILE A 160 -5.09 -18.89 18.03
CA ILE A 160 -4.04 -19.21 19.01
C ILE A 160 -4.18 -20.68 19.50
N GLU A 161 -5.40 -21.17 19.60
CA GLU A 161 -5.69 -22.54 20.04
C GLU A 161 -5.85 -23.49 18.84
N GLU A 162 -6.63 -23.08 17.84
CA GLU A 162 -7.03 -23.93 16.71
C GLU A 162 -5.99 -24.04 15.59
N GLN A 163 -5.08 -23.08 15.48
CA GLN A 163 -3.97 -23.04 14.51
C GLN A 163 -4.38 -23.23 13.03
N TYR A 164 -5.52 -22.70 12.63
CA TYR A 164 -6.02 -22.77 11.25
C TYR A 164 -5.11 -22.09 10.22
N PHE A 165 -4.35 -21.06 10.66
CA PHE A 165 -3.42 -20.33 9.80
C PHE A 165 -2.15 -19.91 10.56
N LYS A 166 -1.07 -19.70 9.82
CA LYS A 166 0.19 -19.20 10.39
C LYS A 166 0.12 -17.68 10.54
N VAL A 167 0.59 -17.19 11.70
CA VAL A 167 0.70 -15.76 11.98
C VAL A 167 2.14 -15.33 11.76
N ILE A 168 2.35 -14.34 10.87
CA ILE A 168 3.65 -13.74 10.63
C ILE A 168 3.61 -12.30 11.16
N ASP A 169 4.57 -11.97 12.04
CA ASP A 169 4.76 -10.63 12.56
C ASP A 169 5.85 -9.92 11.76
N ALA A 170 5.46 -8.87 11.04
CA ALA A 170 6.36 -8.09 10.19
C ALA A 170 7.10 -6.96 10.93
N ARG A 171 6.92 -6.81 12.25
CA ARG A 171 7.64 -5.83 13.06
C ARG A 171 9.12 -6.20 13.21
N SER A 172 9.94 -5.28 13.74
CA SER A 172 11.33 -5.60 14.05
C SER A 172 11.44 -6.73 15.07
N LYS A 173 12.56 -7.48 15.00
CA LYS A 173 12.82 -8.62 15.90
C LYS A 173 12.79 -8.21 17.38
N GLU A 174 13.29 -7.01 17.72
CA GLU A 174 13.31 -6.52 19.09
C GLU A 174 11.90 -6.27 19.64
N ARG A 175 11.00 -5.75 18.79
CA ARG A 175 9.58 -5.57 19.16
C ARG A 175 8.88 -6.90 19.33
N PHE A 176 9.13 -7.84 18.42
CA PHE A 176 8.61 -9.20 18.50
C PHE A 176 9.05 -9.92 19.80
N ASP A 177 10.31 -9.81 20.15
CA ASP A 177 10.88 -10.41 21.37
C ASP A 177 10.49 -9.67 22.68
N GLY A 178 9.80 -8.53 22.58
CA GLY A 178 9.44 -7.73 23.74
C GLY A 178 10.60 -6.97 24.39
N LYS A 179 11.74 -6.84 23.69
CA LYS A 179 12.95 -6.18 24.20
C LYS A 179 12.89 -4.65 24.16
N VAL A 180 11.96 -4.11 23.38
CA VAL A 180 11.73 -2.65 23.26
C VAL A 180 10.24 -2.35 23.43
N PRO A 181 9.88 -1.15 23.91
CA PRO A 181 8.50 -0.75 24.04
C PRO A 181 7.85 -0.53 22.66
N GLU A 182 6.54 -0.67 22.60
CA GLU A 182 5.78 -0.31 21.41
C GLU A 182 5.72 1.23 21.25
N PRO A 183 5.81 1.73 20.00
CA PRO A 183 5.76 3.17 19.72
C PRO A 183 4.45 3.84 20.17
N ARG A 184 3.35 3.09 20.19
CA ARG A 184 2.04 3.58 20.63
C ARG A 184 1.82 3.26 22.09
N LYS A 185 1.38 4.27 22.87
CA LYS A 185 1.04 4.11 24.29
C LYS A 185 -0.09 3.07 24.47
N GLY A 186 0.00 2.29 25.53
CA GLY A 186 -1.03 1.32 25.91
C GLY A 186 -0.96 -0.03 25.20
N LEU A 187 0.00 -0.22 24.29
CA LEU A 187 0.24 -1.52 23.70
C LEU A 187 1.27 -2.31 24.51
N ARG A 188 1.04 -3.61 24.63
CA ARG A 188 1.99 -4.55 25.26
C ARG A 188 3.12 -4.88 24.29
N SER A 189 4.35 -5.00 24.80
CA SER A 189 5.48 -5.57 24.07
C SER A 189 5.33 -7.07 23.92
N GLY A 190 6.06 -7.66 22.97
CA GLY A 190 6.04 -9.08 22.67
C GLY A 190 5.19 -9.44 21.46
N SER A 191 4.91 -10.72 21.30
CA SER A 191 4.27 -11.29 20.11
C SER A 191 3.04 -12.13 20.46
N ILE A 192 2.26 -12.46 19.44
CA ILE A 192 1.18 -13.46 19.53
C ILE A 192 1.84 -14.83 19.67
N LYS A 193 1.29 -15.67 20.54
CA LYS A 193 1.77 -17.06 20.75
C LYS A 193 1.83 -17.80 19.40
N ASP A 194 2.90 -18.57 19.21
CA ASP A 194 3.14 -19.39 18.02
C ASP A 194 3.23 -18.61 16.68
N SER A 195 3.45 -17.30 16.74
CA SER A 195 3.74 -16.48 15.56
C SER A 195 5.21 -16.50 15.17
N PHE A 196 5.49 -16.21 13.90
CA PHE A 196 6.85 -16.12 13.34
C PHE A 196 7.22 -14.68 13.06
N CYS A 197 8.47 -14.30 13.32
CA CYS A 197 8.97 -12.97 13.00
C CYS A 197 9.66 -12.97 11.64
N ILE A 198 9.12 -12.16 10.71
CA ILE A 198 9.74 -11.85 9.42
C ILE A 198 9.65 -10.33 9.27
N PRO A 199 10.66 -9.57 9.71
CA PRO A 199 10.65 -8.11 9.62
C PRO A 199 10.54 -7.63 8.17
N PHE A 200 9.69 -6.64 7.91
CA PHE A 200 9.52 -6.08 6.55
C PHE A 200 10.74 -5.31 6.04
N GLY A 201 11.66 -4.94 6.92
CA GLY A 201 12.89 -4.19 6.58
C GLY A 201 14.14 -5.06 6.41
N LEU A 202 13.98 -6.36 6.10
CA LEU A 202 15.09 -7.26 5.79
C LEU A 202 15.59 -7.07 4.36
#